data_8f3f297701d4ca862855995502fe5bf5
#
_entry.id   8f3f297701d4ca862855995502fe5bf5
#
_cell.length_a   1.000
_cell.length_b   1.000
_cell.length_c   1.000
_cell.angle_alpha   90.00
_cell.angle_beta   90.00
_cell.angle_gamma   90.00
#
_symmetry.space_group_name_H-M   'P 1'
#
loop_
_entity.id
_entity.type
_entity.pdbx_description
1 polymer ?
#
loop_
_entity_poly.entity_id
_entity_poly.type
_entity_poly.pdbx_seq_one_letter_code
_entity_poly.pdbx_strand_id
1 'polypeptide(L)'
;NSSKDRSAKLESLKLGNTKIDEINLRDYFKHIKVDFIKSDLDSMDMITLYELEDKFRSKETLGVLIEVLNGFEFDKLEKAHLNSFDKVYNFMNKYNYRLFEQTNVRTMRKAARKYEFHTIYGKNNKDWINSEKGQINFGDMLFFLDPREIENQISYSQMNKLISLLDCYDLSDVAFDFLENSSNYFDNVEINKEIKEILKKRIKSNYR
;
A
#
# COMPACT_ATOMS: atom_id res chain seq x y z
N ASN A 1 19.25 17.79 -5.22
CA ASN A 1 19.36 16.73 -6.26
C ASN A 1 17.99 16.14 -6.66
N SER A 2 16.94 16.16 -5.78
CA SER A 2 15.64 15.55 -6.10
C SER A 2 14.82 16.30 -7.16
N SER A 3 14.91 17.62 -7.25
CA SER A 3 14.11 18.42 -8.19
C SER A 3 14.57 18.30 -9.66
N LYS A 4 15.87 18.19 -9.90
CA LYS A 4 16.41 18.03 -11.28
C LYS A 4 16.07 16.67 -11.89
N ASP A 5 15.99 15.63 -11.07
CA ASP A 5 15.63 14.28 -11.51
C ASP A 5 14.14 14.14 -11.85
N ARG A 6 13.27 14.88 -11.14
CA ARG A 6 11.83 14.92 -11.43
C ARG A 6 11.53 15.55 -12.79
N SER A 7 12.17 16.69 -13.10
CA SER A 7 11.98 17.37 -14.38
C SER A 7 12.40 16.51 -15.57
N ALA A 8 13.48 15.73 -15.44
CA ALA A 8 13.95 14.86 -16.51
C ALA A 8 12.97 13.70 -16.82
N LYS A 9 12.30 13.13 -15.80
CA LYS A 9 11.27 12.08 -16.02
C LYS A 9 9.97 12.66 -16.56
N LEU A 10 9.55 13.82 -16.10
CA LEU A 10 8.40 14.55 -16.67
C LEU A 10 8.63 14.95 -18.14
N GLU A 11 9.87 15.29 -18.51
CA GLU A 11 10.20 15.53 -19.92
C GLU A 11 10.12 14.29 -20.79
N SER A 12 10.45 13.11 -20.25
CA SER A 12 10.30 11.83 -20.99
C SER A 12 8.85 11.38 -21.14
N LEU A 13 7.95 11.87 -20.29
CA LEU A 13 6.51 11.64 -20.33
C LEU A 13 5.74 12.67 -21.17
N LYS A 14 6.42 13.52 -21.94
CA LYS A 14 5.76 14.45 -22.89
C LYS A 14 5.05 13.67 -23.99
N LEU A 15 3.90 13.15 -23.66
CA LEU A 15 2.88 12.69 -24.58
C LEU A 15 2.20 13.94 -25.18
N GLY A 16 2.76 14.48 -26.25
CA GLY A 16 2.24 15.65 -26.94
C GLY A 16 2.52 16.99 -26.20
N ASN A 17 1.85 18.06 -26.63
CA ASN A 17 1.99 19.43 -26.09
C ASN A 17 1.23 19.64 -24.76
N THR A 18 0.92 18.59 -24.00
CA THR A 18 0.19 18.70 -22.74
C THR A 18 1.15 19.21 -21.66
N LYS A 19 0.86 20.40 -21.13
CA LYS A 19 1.56 20.95 -19.97
C LYS A 19 1.08 20.20 -18.73
N ILE A 20 2.01 19.52 -18.04
CA ILE A 20 1.74 18.85 -16.76
C ILE A 20 2.21 19.79 -15.65
N ASP A 21 1.30 20.15 -14.75
CA ASP A 21 1.66 20.92 -13.57
C ASP A 21 2.28 19.99 -12.52
N GLU A 22 3.46 20.33 -12.03
CA GLU A 22 4.10 19.63 -10.93
C GLU A 22 3.49 20.09 -9.60
N ILE A 23 3.05 19.13 -8.79
CA ILE A 23 2.48 19.39 -7.46
C ILE A 23 3.45 18.87 -6.40
N ASN A 24 3.77 19.70 -5.42
CA ASN A 24 4.42 19.27 -4.20
C ASN A 24 3.35 18.64 -3.30
N LEU A 25 3.43 17.33 -3.05
CA LEU A 25 2.41 16.61 -2.27
C LEU A 25 2.30 17.11 -0.84
N ARG A 26 3.42 17.46 -0.20
CA ARG A 26 3.43 17.99 1.17
C ARG A 26 2.63 19.28 1.28
N ASP A 27 2.86 20.22 0.35
CA ASP A 27 2.16 21.50 0.36
C ASP A 27 0.70 21.34 0.01
N TYR A 28 0.41 20.49 -0.99
CA TYR A 28 -0.96 20.24 -1.44
C TYR A 28 -1.81 19.61 -0.32
N PHE A 29 -1.28 18.59 0.37
CA PHE A 29 -2.01 17.88 1.42
C PHE A 29 -1.84 18.49 2.82
N LYS A 30 -1.17 19.64 2.96
CA LYS A 30 -0.89 20.25 4.26
C LYS A 30 -2.13 20.41 5.14
N HIS A 31 -3.25 20.81 4.54
CA HIS A 31 -4.51 21.07 5.23
C HIS A 31 -5.61 20.06 4.90
N ILE A 32 -5.29 19.03 4.14
CA ILE A 32 -6.22 17.98 3.73
C ILE A 32 -5.94 16.74 4.58
N LYS A 33 -6.98 16.21 5.23
CA LYS A 33 -6.89 14.92 5.93
C LYS A 33 -6.86 13.79 4.92
N VAL A 34 -5.91 12.88 5.11
CA VAL A 34 -5.72 11.73 4.24
C VAL A 34 -5.84 10.46 5.08
N ASP A 35 -6.98 9.82 5.03
CA ASP A 35 -7.23 8.60 5.81
C ASP A 35 -6.55 7.36 5.21
N PHE A 36 -6.45 7.27 3.88
CA PHE A 36 -5.84 6.14 3.17
C PHE A 36 -5.11 6.61 1.91
N ILE A 37 -3.98 5.98 1.60
CA ILE A 37 -3.18 6.26 0.42
C ILE A 37 -3.07 5.01 -0.44
N LYS A 38 -3.45 5.10 -1.72
CA LYS A 38 -3.00 4.17 -2.74
C LYS A 38 -1.94 4.85 -3.59
N SER A 39 -0.75 4.27 -3.65
CA SER A 39 0.34 4.73 -4.49
C SER A 39 0.71 3.66 -5.51
N ASP A 40 0.76 4.05 -6.78
CA ASP A 40 1.04 3.20 -7.94
C ASP A 40 1.67 4.09 -9.02
N LEU A 41 2.95 4.43 -8.82
CA LEU A 41 3.69 5.46 -9.54
C LEU A 41 4.92 4.92 -10.27
N ASP A 42 4.86 3.66 -10.73
CA ASP A 42 5.95 3.05 -11.50
C ASP A 42 7.34 3.32 -10.88
N SER A 43 7.59 2.85 -9.69
CA SER A 43 8.87 3.00 -8.96
C SER A 43 9.12 4.34 -8.23
N MET A 44 8.15 5.24 -8.18
CA MET A 44 8.27 6.52 -7.46
C MET A 44 7.47 6.58 -6.14
N ASP A 45 6.87 5.49 -5.74
CA ASP A 45 5.93 5.40 -4.61
C ASP A 45 6.56 5.80 -3.29
N MET A 46 7.82 5.43 -3.07
CA MET A 46 8.54 5.80 -1.85
C MET A 46 8.70 7.32 -1.69
N ILE A 47 8.69 8.07 -2.79
CA ILE A 47 8.74 9.55 -2.75
C ILE A 47 7.43 10.07 -2.15
N THR A 48 6.30 9.47 -2.50
CA THR A 48 4.99 9.80 -1.90
C THR A 48 5.03 9.60 -0.39
N LEU A 49 5.59 8.48 0.09
CA LEU A 49 5.73 8.24 1.52
C LEU A 49 6.59 9.29 2.22
N TYR A 50 7.72 9.67 1.64
CA TYR A 50 8.60 10.70 2.20
C TYR A 50 7.95 12.10 2.20
N GLU A 51 7.24 12.44 1.16
CA GLU A 51 6.58 13.74 1.09
C GLU A 51 5.40 13.86 2.05
N LEU A 52 4.75 12.75 2.36
CA LEU A 52 3.63 12.67 3.31
C LEU A 52 4.06 12.13 4.69
N GLU A 53 5.36 12.11 5.00
CA GLU A 53 5.87 11.55 6.26
C GLU A 53 5.19 12.12 7.51
N ASP A 54 4.85 13.40 7.50
CA ASP A 54 4.17 14.04 8.62
C ASP A 54 2.78 13.46 8.90
N LYS A 55 2.07 12.99 7.86
CA LYS A 55 0.76 12.33 7.98
C LYS A 55 0.88 10.97 8.67
N PHE A 56 1.96 10.24 8.40
CA PHE A 56 2.25 8.98 9.08
C PHE A 56 2.68 9.19 10.53
N ARG A 57 3.55 10.17 10.76
CA ARG A 57 4.03 10.53 12.10
C ARG A 57 2.88 10.97 13.02
N SER A 58 1.95 11.75 12.51
CA SER A 58 0.77 12.22 13.26
C SER A 58 -0.34 11.20 13.39
N LYS A 59 -0.21 9.99 12.79
CA LYS A 59 -1.27 8.97 12.72
C LYS A 59 -2.54 9.45 12.02
N GLU A 60 -2.43 10.46 11.18
CA GLU A 60 -3.57 10.95 10.39
C GLU A 60 -3.98 9.93 9.32
N THR A 61 -3.00 9.36 8.59
CA THR A 61 -3.23 8.28 7.63
C THR A 61 -3.37 6.96 8.37
N LEU A 62 -4.39 6.18 8.05
CA LEU A 62 -4.73 4.94 8.74
C LEU A 62 -4.22 3.69 8.01
N GLY A 63 -4.06 3.78 6.68
CA GLY A 63 -3.55 2.67 5.88
C GLY A 63 -2.95 3.12 4.56
N VAL A 64 -2.19 2.22 3.94
CA VAL A 64 -1.48 2.44 2.68
C VAL A 64 -1.49 1.16 1.85
N LEU A 65 -1.81 1.29 0.58
CA LEU A 65 -1.56 0.28 -0.45
C LEU A 65 -0.49 0.84 -1.40
N ILE A 66 0.63 0.16 -1.51
CA ILE A 66 1.79 0.67 -2.24
C ILE A 66 2.46 -0.42 -3.08
N GLU A 67 2.79 -0.11 -4.33
CA GLU A 67 3.58 -1.01 -5.16
C GLU A 67 5.05 -1.05 -4.70
N VAL A 68 5.62 -2.23 -4.68
CA VAL A 68 7.04 -2.47 -4.37
C VAL A 68 7.71 -3.26 -5.47
N LEU A 69 8.97 -2.94 -5.71
CA LEU A 69 9.80 -3.56 -6.73
C LEU A 69 10.87 -4.42 -6.05
N ASN A 70 10.87 -5.71 -6.34
CA ASN A 70 11.82 -6.68 -5.76
C ASN A 70 12.66 -7.39 -6.82
N GLY A 71 12.46 -7.07 -8.10
CA GLY A 71 13.03 -7.82 -9.20
C GLY A 71 14.44 -7.38 -9.58
N PHE A 72 15.27 -8.38 -9.84
CA PHE A 72 16.62 -8.21 -10.39
C PHE A 72 16.64 -7.43 -11.72
N GLU A 73 15.55 -7.46 -12.48
CA GLU A 73 15.44 -6.72 -13.75
C GLU A 73 15.31 -5.21 -13.54
N PHE A 74 14.92 -4.78 -12.34
CA PHE A 74 14.80 -3.38 -11.95
C PHE A 74 16.09 -2.80 -11.33
N ASP A 75 17.07 -3.62 -11.01
CA ASP A 75 18.35 -3.17 -10.42
C ASP A 75 19.12 -2.18 -11.31
N LYS A 76 18.80 -2.16 -12.60
CA LYS A 76 19.39 -1.22 -13.58
C LYS A 76 18.72 0.15 -13.60
N LEU A 77 17.56 0.28 -12.96
CA LEU A 77 16.88 1.55 -12.83
C LEU A 77 17.38 2.21 -11.53
N GLU A 78 18.15 3.28 -11.63
CA GLU A 78 18.68 4.01 -10.45
C GLU A 78 17.63 4.32 -9.38
N LYS A 79 16.36 4.32 -9.74
CA LYS A 79 15.23 4.64 -8.87
C LYS A 79 14.50 3.40 -8.29
N ALA A 80 14.69 2.23 -8.85
CA ALA A 80 14.07 1.00 -8.35
C ALA A 80 14.52 0.66 -6.93
N HIS A 81 15.75 1.05 -6.57
CA HIS A 81 16.26 0.92 -5.21
C HIS A 81 15.50 1.73 -4.16
N LEU A 82 14.73 2.75 -4.55
CA LEU A 82 13.93 3.52 -3.60
C LEU A 82 12.68 2.76 -3.19
N ASN A 83 12.08 2.00 -4.10
CA ASN A 83 10.79 1.33 -3.92
C ASN A 83 10.93 -0.16 -3.54
N SER A 84 12.09 -0.54 -2.99
CA SER A 84 12.31 -1.93 -2.59
C SER A 84 11.50 -2.29 -1.35
N PHE A 85 11.13 -3.57 -1.26
CA PHE A 85 10.36 -4.14 -0.15
C PHE A 85 10.92 -3.73 1.22
N ASP A 86 12.22 -3.88 1.42
CA ASP A 86 12.88 -3.59 2.70
C ASP A 86 12.77 -2.12 3.11
N LYS A 87 12.87 -1.19 2.15
CA LYS A 87 12.77 0.24 2.42
C LYS A 87 11.35 0.66 2.77
N VAL A 88 10.38 0.20 1.98
CA VAL A 88 8.97 0.47 2.26
C VAL A 88 8.57 -0.13 3.60
N TYR A 89 8.93 -1.40 3.83
CA TYR A 89 8.63 -2.08 5.08
C TYR A 89 9.23 -1.35 6.29
N ASN A 90 10.51 -0.98 6.24
CA ASN A 90 11.18 -0.28 7.34
C ASN A 90 10.59 1.11 7.58
N PHE A 91 10.23 1.83 6.52
CA PHE A 91 9.58 3.13 6.64
C PHE A 91 8.23 3.00 7.34
N MET A 92 7.38 2.07 6.90
CA MET A 92 6.05 1.87 7.47
C MET A 92 6.12 1.39 8.92
N ASN A 93 7.02 0.44 9.20
CA ASN A 93 7.22 -0.09 10.55
C ASN A 93 7.71 0.98 11.55
N LYS A 94 8.52 1.93 11.11
CA LYS A 94 8.97 3.07 11.91
C LYS A 94 7.81 3.89 12.50
N TYR A 95 6.67 3.92 11.82
CA TYR A 95 5.47 4.67 12.21
C TYR A 95 4.35 3.78 12.76
N ASN A 96 4.65 2.53 13.12
CA ASN A 96 3.71 1.54 13.67
C ASN A 96 2.63 1.08 12.68
N TYR A 97 2.97 1.03 11.38
CA TYR A 97 2.15 0.35 10.39
C TYR A 97 2.63 -1.08 10.24
N ARG A 98 1.69 -2.02 10.19
CA ARG A 98 1.97 -3.43 9.96
C ARG A 98 1.52 -3.85 8.57
N LEU A 99 2.30 -4.75 7.98
CA LEU A 99 1.95 -5.39 6.72
C LEU A 99 0.87 -6.44 6.98
N PHE A 100 -0.27 -6.31 6.30
CA PHE A 100 -1.39 -7.24 6.39
C PHE A 100 -1.51 -8.12 5.16
N GLU A 101 -1.21 -7.58 4.00
CA GLU A 101 -1.28 -8.32 2.75
C GLU A 101 -0.12 -7.94 1.83
N GLN A 102 0.34 -8.91 1.07
CA GLN A 102 1.30 -8.71 -0.01
C GLN A 102 0.89 -9.55 -1.21
N THR A 103 0.58 -8.87 -2.31
CA THR A 103 0.51 -9.54 -3.61
C THR A 103 1.89 -9.67 -4.20
N ASN A 104 2.12 -10.74 -4.99
CA ASN A 104 3.42 -10.99 -5.58
C ASN A 104 3.26 -11.35 -7.04
N VAL A 105 3.80 -10.54 -7.92
CA VAL A 105 3.97 -10.89 -9.33
C VAL A 105 5.32 -11.56 -9.51
N ARG A 106 5.29 -12.80 -9.95
CA ARG A 106 6.49 -13.61 -10.21
C ARG A 106 6.72 -13.70 -11.70
N THR A 107 7.95 -13.55 -12.11
CA THR A 107 8.31 -13.66 -13.52
C THR A 107 9.30 -14.78 -13.75
N MET A 108 9.18 -15.38 -14.92
CA MET A 108 10.12 -16.39 -15.37
C MET A 108 11.39 -15.73 -15.90
N ARG A 109 12.54 -16.31 -15.60
CA ARG A 109 13.83 -15.82 -16.09
C ARG A 109 13.86 -15.77 -17.62
N LYS A 110 14.48 -14.72 -18.17
CA LYS A 110 14.55 -14.44 -19.61
C LYS A 110 15.07 -15.62 -20.46
N ALA A 111 16.02 -16.38 -19.91
CA ALA A 111 16.55 -17.57 -20.58
C ALA A 111 15.49 -18.69 -20.76
N ALA A 112 14.58 -18.84 -19.79
CA ALA A 112 13.51 -19.84 -19.86
C ALA A 112 12.39 -19.43 -20.81
N ARG A 113 12.23 -18.14 -21.10
CA ARG A 113 11.25 -17.62 -22.07
C ARG A 113 11.47 -18.13 -23.51
N LYS A 114 12.67 -18.64 -23.81
CA LYS A 114 12.98 -19.25 -25.12
C LYS A 114 12.19 -20.53 -25.40
N TYR A 115 11.65 -21.16 -24.39
CA TYR A 115 10.94 -22.45 -24.50
C TYR A 115 9.42 -22.28 -24.66
N GLU A 116 8.95 -21.17 -25.17
CA GLU A 116 7.55 -20.97 -25.60
C GLU A 116 6.48 -21.29 -24.54
N PHE A 117 6.67 -20.89 -23.31
CA PHE A 117 5.61 -20.94 -22.29
C PHE A 117 4.53 -19.83 -22.48
N HIS A 118 4.31 -19.42 -23.72
CA HIS A 118 3.50 -18.24 -24.09
C HIS A 118 2.00 -18.42 -24.05
N THR A 119 1.53 -19.58 -23.72
CA THR A 119 0.13 -19.92 -23.96
C THR A 119 -0.84 -19.23 -22.99
N ILE A 120 -0.37 -18.68 -21.88
CA ILE A 120 -1.26 -18.13 -20.85
C ILE A 120 -1.60 -16.65 -21.06
N TYR A 121 -0.73 -15.85 -21.66
CA TYR A 121 -0.92 -14.38 -21.76
C TYR A 121 -0.83 -13.77 -23.16
N GLY A 122 -0.90 -14.59 -24.21
CA GLY A 122 -0.90 -14.15 -25.60
C GLY A 122 0.50 -13.85 -26.16
N LYS A 123 0.63 -14.05 -27.47
CA LYS A 123 1.91 -13.96 -28.22
C LYS A 123 2.63 -12.61 -28.18
N ASN A 124 1.99 -11.55 -27.68
CA ASN A 124 2.51 -10.19 -27.76
C ASN A 124 3.18 -9.68 -26.48
N ASN A 125 3.07 -10.40 -25.36
CA ASN A 125 3.66 -9.96 -24.11
C ASN A 125 4.98 -10.69 -23.85
N LYS A 126 6.03 -10.28 -24.58
CA LYS A 126 7.35 -10.92 -24.52
C LYS A 126 8.12 -10.64 -23.23
N ASP A 127 7.71 -9.63 -22.47
CA ASP A 127 8.50 -9.09 -21.35
C ASP A 127 8.03 -9.56 -19.98
N TRP A 128 6.76 -9.94 -19.84
CA TRP A 128 6.18 -10.30 -18.55
C TRP A 128 5.41 -11.61 -18.63
N ILE A 129 5.98 -12.67 -18.11
CA ILE A 129 5.28 -13.96 -17.95
C ILE A 129 5.06 -14.18 -16.48
N ASN A 130 3.84 -13.98 -16.01
CA ASN A 130 3.45 -14.33 -14.67
C ASN A 130 3.59 -15.84 -14.48
N SER A 131 4.16 -16.24 -13.37
CA SER A 131 4.37 -17.63 -13.02
C SER A 131 4.00 -17.86 -11.56
N GLU A 132 3.40 -19.01 -11.27
CA GLU A 132 3.20 -19.44 -9.87
C GLU A 132 4.53 -19.66 -9.15
N LYS A 133 5.58 -19.97 -9.91
CA LYS A 133 6.95 -20.19 -9.43
C LYS A 133 7.89 -19.27 -10.18
N GLY A 134 8.81 -18.67 -9.47
CA GLY A 134 9.78 -17.76 -10.08
C GLY A 134 10.25 -16.71 -9.11
N GLN A 135 11.02 -15.77 -9.62
CA GLN A 135 11.48 -14.64 -8.83
C GLN A 135 10.33 -13.64 -8.65
N ILE A 136 10.12 -13.20 -7.43
CA ILE A 136 9.19 -12.08 -7.15
C ILE A 136 9.83 -10.82 -7.70
N ASN A 137 9.14 -10.13 -8.61
CA ASN A 137 9.64 -8.91 -9.22
C ASN A 137 8.98 -7.67 -8.65
N PHE A 138 7.68 -7.70 -8.49
CA PHE A 138 6.93 -6.58 -7.91
C PHE A 138 5.63 -7.10 -7.27
N GLY A 139 4.91 -6.22 -6.63
CA GLY A 139 3.61 -6.49 -6.04
C GLY A 139 3.17 -5.35 -5.14
N ASP A 140 1.95 -5.44 -4.67
CA ASP A 140 1.39 -4.46 -3.76
C ASP A 140 1.58 -4.92 -2.31
N MET A 141 1.85 -3.97 -1.44
CA MET A 141 1.89 -4.17 0.01
C MET A 141 0.79 -3.34 0.66
N LEU A 142 -0.06 -3.99 1.44
CA LEU A 142 -1.11 -3.36 2.22
C LEU A 142 -0.68 -3.20 3.66
N PHE A 143 -0.61 -1.96 4.11
CA PHE A 143 -0.29 -1.62 5.49
C PHE A 143 -1.47 -0.90 6.16
N PHE A 144 -1.66 -1.21 7.43
CA PHE A 144 -2.51 -0.43 8.32
C PHE A 144 -1.76 -0.07 9.61
N LEU A 145 -2.19 0.99 10.27
CA LEU A 145 -1.81 1.25 11.66
C LEU A 145 -2.15 0.01 12.49
N ASP A 146 -1.19 -0.44 13.31
CA ASP A 146 -1.46 -1.55 14.23
C ASP A 146 -2.34 -1.06 15.38
N PRO A 147 -3.59 -1.52 15.49
CA PRO A 147 -4.49 -1.08 16.54
C PRO A 147 -3.94 -1.30 17.95
N ARG A 148 -3.12 -2.33 18.13
CA ARG A 148 -2.54 -2.69 19.43
C ARG A 148 -1.43 -1.73 19.89
N GLU A 149 -0.78 -1.06 18.93
CA GLU A 149 0.34 -0.15 19.20
C GLU A 149 -0.07 1.32 19.26
N ILE A 150 -1.30 1.63 18.86
CA ILE A 150 -1.80 3.02 18.77
C ILE A 150 -2.88 3.34 19.80
N GLU A 151 -3.09 2.45 20.77
CA GLU A 151 -4.01 2.68 21.86
C GLU A 151 -3.74 4.05 22.50
N ASN A 152 -4.78 4.88 22.63
CA ASN A 152 -4.71 6.27 23.10
C ASN A 152 -4.02 7.29 22.16
N GLN A 153 -3.62 6.90 20.92
CA GLN A 153 -2.94 7.84 20.01
C GLN A 153 -3.84 8.35 18.87
N ILE A 154 -4.99 7.75 18.69
CA ILE A 154 -5.96 8.15 17.65
C ILE A 154 -7.31 8.47 18.27
N SER A 155 -8.08 9.32 17.60
CA SER A 155 -9.44 9.69 18.03
C SER A 155 -10.44 8.58 17.76
N TYR A 156 -11.58 8.62 18.45
CA TYR A 156 -12.71 7.73 18.19
C TYR A 156 -13.13 7.71 16.69
N SER A 157 -13.17 8.89 16.05
CA SER A 157 -13.48 8.99 14.61
C SER A 157 -12.46 8.26 13.74
N GLN A 158 -11.18 8.35 14.04
CA GLN A 158 -10.13 7.64 13.30
C GLN A 158 -10.23 6.13 13.51
N MET A 159 -10.57 5.72 14.72
CA MET A 159 -10.77 4.33 15.09
C MET A 159 -11.91 3.69 14.27
N ASN A 160 -13.06 4.36 14.19
CA ASN A 160 -14.19 3.87 13.37
C ASN A 160 -13.80 3.77 11.88
N LYS A 161 -13.04 4.73 11.36
CA LYS A 161 -12.53 4.67 10.00
C LYS A 161 -11.57 3.50 9.81
N LEU A 162 -10.65 3.26 10.75
CA LEU A 162 -9.72 2.15 10.68
C LEU A 162 -10.44 0.79 10.66
N ILE A 163 -11.45 0.60 11.52
CA ILE A 163 -12.29 -0.58 11.52
C ILE A 163 -12.98 -0.77 10.17
N SER A 164 -13.54 0.30 9.63
CA SER A 164 -14.21 0.25 8.32
C SER A 164 -13.23 -0.07 7.19
N LEU A 165 -12.04 0.48 7.21
CA LEU A 165 -10.99 0.19 6.22
C LEU A 165 -10.54 -1.26 6.32
N LEU A 166 -10.26 -1.77 7.53
CA LEU A 166 -9.90 -3.18 7.74
C LEU A 166 -10.98 -4.12 7.18
N ASP A 167 -12.26 -3.83 7.46
CA ASP A 167 -13.35 -4.62 6.94
C ASP A 167 -13.50 -4.54 5.41
N CYS A 168 -13.24 -3.38 4.80
CA CYS A 168 -13.23 -3.21 3.35
C CYS A 168 -12.12 -4.03 2.64
N TYR A 169 -11.04 -4.34 3.34
CA TYR A 169 -9.95 -5.18 2.84
C TYR A 169 -10.03 -6.63 3.34
N ASP A 170 -11.22 -7.10 3.71
CA ASP A 170 -11.48 -8.46 4.19
C ASP A 170 -10.71 -8.87 5.46
N LEU A 171 -10.21 -7.88 6.23
CA LEU A 171 -9.54 -8.05 7.51
C LEU A 171 -10.51 -7.92 8.69
N SER A 172 -11.71 -8.50 8.54
CA SER A 172 -12.80 -8.40 9.53
C SER A 172 -12.45 -9.02 10.88
N ASP A 173 -11.58 -10.02 10.90
CA ASP A 173 -11.05 -10.63 12.13
C ASP A 173 -10.17 -9.65 12.91
N VAL A 174 -9.29 -8.91 12.21
CA VAL A 174 -8.46 -7.87 12.83
C VAL A 174 -9.33 -6.72 13.37
N ALA A 175 -10.31 -6.28 12.57
CA ALA A 175 -11.26 -5.25 12.98
C ALA A 175 -12.06 -5.69 14.22
N PHE A 176 -12.45 -6.96 14.28
CA PHE A 176 -13.18 -7.54 15.41
C PHE A 176 -12.31 -7.63 16.67
N ASP A 177 -11.09 -8.14 16.55
CA ASP A 177 -10.13 -8.23 17.66
C ASP A 177 -9.88 -6.84 18.26
N PHE A 178 -9.73 -5.85 17.39
CA PHE A 178 -9.56 -4.47 17.82
C PHE A 178 -10.75 -3.94 18.61
N LEU A 179 -11.97 -4.17 18.13
CA LEU A 179 -13.19 -3.78 18.85
C LEU A 179 -13.35 -4.47 20.21
N GLU A 180 -12.95 -5.73 20.33
CA GLU A 180 -13.02 -6.46 21.59
C GLU A 180 -12.02 -5.93 22.61
N ASN A 181 -10.81 -5.62 22.18
CA ASN A 181 -9.71 -5.21 23.05
C ASN A 181 -9.72 -3.72 23.39
N SER A 182 -10.39 -2.90 22.57
CA SER A 182 -10.47 -1.43 22.74
C SER A 182 -11.79 -0.96 23.37
N SER A 183 -12.45 -1.81 24.16
CA SER A 183 -13.77 -1.52 24.74
C SER A 183 -13.83 -0.23 25.56
N ASN A 184 -12.72 0.23 26.11
CA ASN A 184 -12.63 1.45 26.91
C ASN A 184 -12.77 2.75 26.07
N TYR A 185 -12.68 2.65 24.75
CA TYR A 185 -12.77 3.80 23.82
C TYR A 185 -14.18 4.04 23.30
N PHE A 186 -15.07 3.10 23.49
CA PHE A 186 -16.36 3.13 22.86
C PHE A 186 -17.45 3.42 23.90
N ASP A 187 -17.79 4.67 24.06
CA ASP A 187 -18.88 5.10 24.96
C ASP A 187 -20.27 4.58 24.51
N ASN A 188 -20.42 4.22 23.23
CA ASN A 188 -21.68 3.76 22.68
C ASN A 188 -21.72 2.23 22.56
N VAL A 189 -22.13 1.58 23.61
CA VAL A 189 -22.23 0.10 23.72
C VAL A 189 -23.13 -0.51 22.64
N GLU A 190 -24.16 0.19 22.19
CA GLU A 190 -25.16 -0.32 21.26
C GLU A 190 -24.62 -0.36 19.83
N ILE A 191 -23.98 0.71 19.36
CA ILE A 191 -23.31 0.77 18.04
C ILE A 191 -22.21 -0.28 17.95
N ASN A 192 -21.42 -0.43 19.00
CA ASN A 192 -20.36 -1.43 19.05
C ASN A 192 -20.91 -2.86 18.94
N LYS A 193 -22.03 -3.13 19.55
CA LYS A 193 -22.69 -4.43 19.45
C LYS A 193 -23.12 -4.73 18.01
N GLU A 194 -23.71 -3.76 17.33
CA GLU A 194 -24.10 -3.91 15.92
C GLU A 194 -22.89 -4.14 15.00
N ILE A 195 -21.84 -3.35 15.14
CA ILE A 195 -20.61 -3.52 14.36
C ILE A 195 -20.02 -4.91 14.61
N LYS A 196 -19.92 -5.36 15.86
CA LYS A 196 -19.42 -6.69 16.21
C LYS A 196 -20.24 -7.79 15.55
N GLU A 197 -21.55 -7.69 15.52
CA GLU A 197 -22.41 -8.69 14.86
C GLU A 197 -22.23 -8.70 13.33
N ILE A 198 -21.98 -7.55 12.70
CA ILE A 198 -21.64 -7.48 11.27
C ILE A 198 -20.31 -8.16 11.00
N LEU A 199 -19.27 -7.82 11.76
CA LEU A 199 -17.93 -8.41 11.60
C LEU A 199 -17.95 -9.92 11.83
N LYS A 200 -18.66 -10.43 12.85
CA LYS A 200 -18.83 -11.87 13.08
C LYS A 200 -19.45 -12.60 11.87
N LYS A 201 -20.43 -11.98 11.21
CA LYS A 201 -21.05 -12.58 10.02
C LYS A 201 -20.04 -12.63 8.87
N ARG A 202 -19.24 -11.58 8.65
CA ARG A 202 -18.21 -11.54 7.60
C ARG A 202 -17.11 -12.55 7.87
N ILE A 203 -16.57 -12.63 9.09
CA ILE A 203 -15.60 -13.65 9.48
C ILE A 203 -16.10 -15.04 9.14
N LYS A 204 -17.34 -15.36 9.49
CA LYS A 204 -17.93 -16.68 9.17
C LYS A 204 -18.07 -16.93 7.67
N SER A 205 -18.20 -15.91 6.84
CA SER A 205 -18.27 -16.07 5.39
C SER A 205 -16.89 -16.23 4.74
N ASN A 206 -15.89 -15.56 5.25
CA ASN A 206 -14.54 -15.52 4.66
C ASN A 206 -13.70 -16.76 5.00
N TYR A 207 -13.98 -17.43 6.14
CA TYR A 207 -13.25 -18.62 6.61
C TYR A 207 -14.02 -19.95 6.38
N ARG A 208 -14.88 -20.00 5.39
CA ARG A 208 -15.51 -21.23 4.88
C ARG A 208 -14.82 -21.63 3.58
#